data_6ec486ae86efd8b9dc9dfe995ac8d203
#
_entry.id   6ec486ae86efd8b9dc9dfe995ac8d203
#
_cell.length_a   1.000
_cell.length_b   1.000
_cell.length_c   1.000
_cell.angle_alpha   90.00
_cell.angle_beta   90.00
_cell.angle_gamma   90.00
#
_symmetry.space_group_name_H-M   'P 1'
#
loop_
_entity.id
_entity.type
_entity.pdbx_description
1 polymer ?
#
loop_
_entity_poly.entity_id
_entity_poly.type
_entity_poly.pdbx_seq_one_letter_code
_entity_poly.pdbx_strand_id
1 'polypeptide(L)'
;MKSAIHIALALSVASMCAAGMAHAEDALKFGYINKMGDHPWFVREVEGAKAKAKELGVELLVQDVQFDANLTVTTFDTYVGDGVKAIAIVVPDRALGPVVADKAKAANVALIAVDDDIAFSDGKPVAYVGLDAKSIGKQVGNEIARIVKEEGWTSDIAKVRVGSVEDQKADTCMRRNQGAMEALFAAVPELKDRVVSIPYDNTMVNAIDVVSTTLTANPDAEKWIFFSCNDDGVLGSVRATENSGMDPKNVIGVGIDGSRACEAFSAGGVTGFRGTMWLDSAKHGAASVQALYDLVKSNKPLEAVYYQDATLINPANFGEYKSILGCK
;
A
#
# COMPACT_ATOMS: atom_id res chain seq x y z
N MET A 1 70.63 35.69 -64.83
CA MET A 1 71.56 35.09 -63.89
C MET A 1 70.70 34.62 -62.77
N LYS A 2 70.77 33.49 -62.33
CA LYS A 2 70.05 32.49 -61.55
C LYS A 2 68.93 32.98 -60.56
N SER A 3 67.68 32.75 -60.97
CA SER A 3 66.53 32.76 -60.10
C SER A 3 66.41 31.49 -59.29
N ALA A 4 66.26 31.60 -57.97
CA ALA A 4 65.96 30.48 -57.08
C ALA A 4 64.47 30.52 -56.72
N ILE A 5 63.71 29.48 -57.11
CA ILE A 5 62.30 29.31 -56.85
C ILE A 5 62.23 28.55 -55.48
N HIS A 6 61.58 29.17 -54.47
CA HIS A 6 61.26 28.52 -53.24
C HIS A 6 59.84 27.93 -53.35
N ILE A 7 59.74 26.61 -53.30
CA ILE A 7 58.49 25.89 -53.18
C ILE A 7 58.18 25.74 -51.68
N ALA A 8 57.09 26.40 -51.23
CA ALA A 8 56.58 26.25 -49.92
C ALA A 8 55.63 25.05 -49.87
N LEU A 9 55.96 24.01 -49.13
CA LEU A 9 55.16 22.83 -48.93
C LEU A 9 54.18 23.11 -47.77
N ALA A 10 52.93 23.32 -48.04
CA ALA A 10 51.90 23.46 -47.02
C ALA A 10 51.45 22.06 -46.52
N LEU A 11 51.84 21.71 -45.30
CA LEU A 11 51.28 20.55 -44.61
C LEU A 11 49.91 20.92 -44.01
N SER A 12 48.83 20.43 -44.62
CA SER A 12 47.49 20.48 -44.06
C SER A 12 47.34 19.34 -43.05
N VAL A 13 47.32 19.68 -41.77
CA VAL A 13 46.97 18.77 -40.68
C VAL A 13 45.46 18.62 -40.69
N ALA A 14 44.96 17.50 -41.22
CA ALA A 14 43.56 17.10 -41.09
C ALA A 14 43.31 16.61 -39.62
N SER A 15 42.75 17.51 -38.81
CA SER A 15 42.28 17.18 -37.45
C SER A 15 41.01 16.32 -37.59
N MET A 16 41.12 15.00 -37.49
CA MET A 16 39.98 14.09 -37.36
C MET A 16 39.33 14.32 -35.99
N CYS A 17 38.28 15.11 -35.94
CA CYS A 17 37.33 15.09 -34.83
C CYS A 17 36.66 13.72 -34.79
N ALA A 18 37.19 12.78 -34.02
CA ALA A 18 36.45 11.62 -33.58
C ALA A 18 35.34 12.12 -32.63
N ALA A 19 34.18 12.45 -33.22
CA ALA A 19 32.96 12.59 -32.46
C ALA A 19 32.68 11.20 -31.88
N GLY A 20 33.05 11.02 -30.60
CA GLY A 20 32.61 9.86 -29.83
C GLY A 20 31.08 9.83 -29.86
N MET A 21 30.50 8.90 -30.61
CA MET A 21 29.11 8.55 -30.44
C MET A 21 28.96 8.09 -28.99
N ALA A 22 28.55 9.00 -28.11
CA ALA A 22 27.98 8.62 -26.84
C ALA A 22 26.79 7.75 -27.20
N HIS A 23 26.93 6.44 -27.08
CA HIS A 23 25.77 5.56 -27.02
C HIS A 23 24.99 6.06 -25.82
N ALA A 24 23.84 6.68 -26.05
CA ALA A 24 22.87 6.87 -25.00
C ALA A 24 22.55 5.45 -24.50
N GLU A 25 23.03 5.14 -23.30
CA GLU A 25 22.66 3.88 -22.63
C GLU A 25 21.14 3.90 -22.61
N ASP A 26 20.49 2.92 -23.26
CA ASP A 26 19.05 2.85 -23.29
C ASP A 26 18.53 2.98 -21.87
N ALA A 27 17.59 3.90 -21.62
CA ALA A 27 17.05 4.13 -20.29
C ALA A 27 16.55 2.81 -19.73
N LEU A 28 16.92 2.50 -18.48
CA LEU A 28 16.41 1.32 -17.80
C LEU A 28 14.89 1.37 -17.82
N LYS A 29 14.26 0.26 -18.22
CA LYS A 29 12.82 0.12 -18.26
C LYS A 29 12.34 -0.82 -17.18
N PHE A 30 11.41 -0.36 -16.33
CA PHE A 30 10.79 -1.13 -15.27
C PHE A 30 9.29 -1.23 -15.46
N GLY A 31 8.69 -2.31 -14.95
CA GLY A 31 7.25 -2.49 -14.85
C GLY A 31 6.76 -2.24 -13.41
N TYR A 32 5.57 -1.68 -13.28
CA TYR A 32 4.84 -1.56 -12.02
C TYR A 32 3.41 -2.07 -12.24
N ILE A 33 3.08 -3.21 -11.65
CA ILE A 33 1.75 -3.82 -11.76
C ILE A 33 1.00 -3.52 -10.47
N ASN A 34 -0.06 -2.69 -10.59
CA ASN A 34 -0.91 -2.26 -9.50
C ASN A 34 -2.24 -3.02 -9.53
N LYS A 35 -2.77 -3.38 -8.36
CA LYS A 35 -3.99 -4.19 -8.27
C LYS A 35 -5.30 -3.41 -8.24
N MET A 36 -5.28 -2.09 -7.91
CA MET A 36 -6.49 -1.28 -7.71
C MET A 36 -6.19 0.21 -7.94
N GLY A 37 -6.25 0.65 -9.19
CA GLY A 37 -5.78 1.97 -9.60
C GLY A 37 -6.70 3.15 -9.25
N ASP A 38 -7.91 2.91 -8.75
CA ASP A 38 -8.86 3.93 -8.28
C ASP A 38 -8.85 4.12 -6.75
N HIS A 39 -8.21 3.24 -6.00
CA HIS A 39 -8.08 3.39 -4.54
C HIS A 39 -7.01 4.44 -4.19
N PRO A 40 -7.29 5.39 -3.28
CA PRO A 40 -6.37 6.49 -2.94
C PRO A 40 -4.97 6.07 -2.51
N TRP A 41 -4.84 4.93 -1.82
CA TRP A 41 -3.55 4.33 -1.47
C TRP A 41 -2.69 4.10 -2.71
N PHE A 42 -3.22 3.32 -3.67
CA PHE A 42 -2.47 2.92 -4.87
C PHE A 42 -2.27 4.07 -5.87
N VAL A 43 -3.19 5.04 -5.93
CA VAL A 43 -2.99 6.27 -6.72
C VAL A 43 -1.72 6.99 -6.26
N ARG A 44 -1.60 7.25 -4.95
CA ARG A 44 -0.42 7.93 -4.38
C ARG A 44 0.84 7.09 -4.44
N GLU A 45 0.73 5.78 -4.25
CA GLU A 45 1.85 4.86 -4.38
C GLU A 45 2.47 4.92 -5.79
N VAL A 46 1.63 4.85 -6.82
CA VAL A 46 2.05 4.98 -8.22
C VAL A 46 2.63 6.37 -8.52
N GLU A 47 2.07 7.44 -7.94
CA GLU A 47 2.65 8.79 -8.05
C GLU A 47 4.07 8.84 -7.49
N GLY A 48 4.28 8.28 -6.30
CA GLY A 48 5.61 8.16 -5.68
C GLY A 48 6.58 7.32 -6.51
N ALA A 49 6.11 6.19 -7.03
CA ALA A 49 6.88 5.33 -7.92
C ALA A 49 7.32 6.06 -9.20
N LYS A 50 6.40 6.79 -9.87
CA LYS A 50 6.70 7.60 -11.05
C LYS A 50 7.69 8.72 -10.76
N ALA A 51 7.53 9.41 -9.62
CA ALA A 51 8.46 10.47 -9.22
C ALA A 51 9.87 9.94 -9.02
N LYS A 52 10.03 8.80 -8.34
CA LYS A 52 11.33 8.15 -8.13
C LYS A 52 11.93 7.63 -9.44
N ALA A 53 11.14 7.02 -10.30
CA ALA A 53 11.60 6.56 -11.61
C ALA A 53 12.17 7.72 -12.45
N LYS A 54 11.48 8.87 -12.46
CA LYS A 54 11.95 10.09 -13.11
C LYS A 54 13.27 10.59 -12.52
N GLU A 55 13.41 10.59 -11.19
CA GLU A 55 14.64 10.98 -10.48
C GLU A 55 15.84 10.09 -10.90
N LEU A 56 15.58 8.79 -11.06
CA LEU A 56 16.60 7.80 -11.41
C LEU A 56 16.86 7.65 -12.92
N GLY A 57 16.11 8.38 -13.76
CA GLY A 57 16.22 8.24 -15.23
C GLY A 57 15.69 6.90 -15.76
N VAL A 58 14.71 6.29 -15.07
CA VAL A 58 14.09 5.01 -15.42
C VAL A 58 12.77 5.26 -16.14
N GLU A 59 12.53 4.55 -17.25
CA GLU A 59 11.20 4.46 -17.87
C GLU A 59 10.34 3.49 -17.06
N LEU A 60 9.22 3.97 -16.49
CA LEU A 60 8.31 3.16 -15.67
C LEU A 60 7.00 2.91 -16.42
N LEU A 61 6.77 1.65 -16.79
CA LEU A 61 5.49 1.19 -17.31
C LEU A 61 4.56 0.85 -16.14
N VAL A 62 3.35 1.39 -16.13
CA VAL A 62 2.39 1.17 -15.04
C VAL A 62 1.10 0.61 -15.60
N GLN A 63 0.59 -0.47 -15.00
CA GLN A 63 -0.70 -1.06 -15.32
C GLN A 63 -1.50 -1.34 -14.07
N ASP A 64 -2.74 -0.87 -14.05
CA ASP A 64 -3.77 -1.30 -13.10
C ASP A 64 -4.45 -2.56 -13.62
N VAL A 65 -4.44 -3.62 -12.82
CA VAL A 65 -5.03 -4.91 -13.20
C VAL A 65 -6.40 -5.16 -12.59
N GLN A 66 -6.95 -4.22 -11.82
CA GLN A 66 -8.33 -4.23 -11.32
C GLN A 66 -8.75 -5.56 -10.68
N PHE A 67 -7.87 -6.13 -9.84
CA PHE A 67 -8.03 -7.47 -9.23
C PHE A 67 -8.18 -8.65 -10.23
N ASP A 68 -7.92 -8.44 -11.53
CA ASP A 68 -7.99 -9.50 -12.53
C ASP A 68 -6.69 -10.31 -12.58
N ALA A 69 -6.78 -11.59 -12.21
CA ALA A 69 -5.67 -12.52 -12.21
C ALA A 69 -5.11 -12.78 -13.63
N ASN A 70 -5.99 -12.86 -14.64
CA ASN A 70 -5.56 -13.10 -16.02
C ASN A 70 -4.86 -11.86 -16.59
N LEU A 71 -5.42 -10.67 -16.33
CA LEU A 71 -4.80 -9.40 -16.72
C LEU A 71 -3.44 -9.23 -16.02
N THR A 72 -3.30 -9.66 -14.77
CA THR A 72 -2.02 -9.64 -14.05
C THR A 72 -0.95 -10.45 -14.81
N VAL A 73 -1.26 -11.69 -15.17
CA VAL A 73 -0.31 -12.57 -15.87
C VAL A 73 -0.01 -12.06 -17.27
N THR A 74 -1.01 -11.62 -18.03
CA THR A 74 -0.81 -11.09 -19.38
C THR A 74 -0.04 -9.78 -19.40
N THR A 75 -0.26 -8.89 -18.42
CA THR A 75 0.53 -7.66 -18.23
C THR A 75 1.99 -8.01 -17.94
N PHE A 76 2.21 -8.98 -17.05
CA PHE A 76 3.56 -9.46 -16.76
C PHE A 76 4.28 -9.93 -18.03
N ASP A 77 3.64 -10.79 -18.82
CA ASP A 77 4.20 -11.30 -20.09
C ASP A 77 4.45 -10.17 -21.10
N THR A 78 3.56 -9.18 -21.17
CA THR A 78 3.73 -7.99 -22.02
C THR A 78 4.98 -7.21 -21.61
N TYR A 79 5.16 -6.94 -20.31
CA TYR A 79 6.32 -6.21 -19.82
C TYR A 79 7.63 -6.95 -20.07
N VAL A 80 7.64 -8.29 -19.93
CA VAL A 80 8.78 -9.10 -20.31
C VAL A 80 9.07 -8.94 -21.82
N GLY A 81 8.04 -8.99 -22.67
CA GLY A 81 8.14 -8.77 -24.12
C GLY A 81 8.66 -7.37 -24.50
N ASP A 82 8.31 -6.35 -23.72
CA ASP A 82 8.77 -4.96 -23.88
C ASP A 82 10.21 -4.74 -23.37
N GLY A 83 10.85 -5.78 -22.86
CA GLY A 83 12.25 -5.78 -22.46
C GLY A 83 12.52 -5.08 -21.12
N VAL A 84 11.54 -5.03 -20.20
CA VAL A 84 11.76 -4.51 -18.85
C VAL A 84 12.85 -5.31 -18.15
N LYS A 85 13.66 -4.65 -17.32
CA LYS A 85 14.72 -5.28 -16.53
C LYS A 85 14.25 -5.70 -15.15
N ALA A 86 13.20 -5.07 -14.67
CA ALA A 86 12.66 -5.33 -13.33
C ALA A 86 11.14 -5.03 -13.28
N ILE A 87 10.44 -5.72 -12.40
CA ILE A 87 9.00 -5.54 -12.17
C ILE A 87 8.73 -5.44 -10.67
N ALA A 88 8.01 -4.40 -10.25
CA ALA A 88 7.33 -4.31 -8.98
C ALA A 88 5.88 -4.77 -9.17
N ILE A 89 5.40 -5.65 -8.28
CA ILE A 89 4.04 -6.19 -8.41
C ILE A 89 3.29 -6.15 -7.09
N VAL A 90 2.09 -5.57 -7.14
CA VAL A 90 1.07 -5.70 -6.11
C VAL A 90 0.08 -6.75 -6.58
N VAL A 91 0.19 -7.96 -6.08
CA VAL A 91 -0.65 -9.08 -6.56
C VAL A 91 -2.09 -8.96 -6.06
N PRO A 92 -3.10 -9.19 -6.91
CA PRO A 92 -4.51 -9.23 -6.46
C PRO A 92 -4.82 -10.46 -5.59
N ASP A 93 -4.09 -11.55 -5.78
CA ASP A 93 -4.19 -12.79 -5.02
C ASP A 93 -2.79 -13.42 -4.88
N ARG A 94 -2.41 -13.80 -3.66
CA ARG A 94 -1.13 -14.45 -3.37
C ARG A 94 -0.94 -15.77 -4.12
N ALA A 95 -2.01 -16.46 -4.49
CA ALA A 95 -1.94 -17.67 -5.30
C ALA A 95 -1.26 -17.44 -6.67
N LEU A 96 -1.21 -16.18 -7.16
CA LEU A 96 -0.47 -15.83 -8.37
C LEU A 96 1.05 -15.76 -8.15
N GLY A 97 1.49 -15.66 -6.89
CA GLY A 97 2.90 -15.51 -6.54
C GLY A 97 3.82 -16.49 -7.24
N PRO A 98 3.61 -17.82 -7.11
CA PRO A 98 4.45 -18.82 -7.77
C PRO A 98 4.51 -18.64 -9.30
N VAL A 99 3.38 -18.28 -9.91
CA VAL A 99 3.29 -18.13 -11.38
C VAL A 99 4.15 -16.94 -11.84
N VAL A 100 3.96 -15.76 -11.25
CA VAL A 100 4.70 -14.54 -11.67
C VAL A 100 6.17 -14.61 -11.27
N ALA A 101 6.48 -15.20 -10.11
CA ALA A 101 7.84 -15.32 -9.63
C ALA A 101 8.69 -16.28 -10.48
N ASP A 102 8.14 -17.46 -10.84
CA ASP A 102 8.83 -18.41 -11.68
C ASP A 102 9.00 -17.89 -13.12
N LYS A 103 8.00 -17.13 -13.64
CA LYS A 103 8.12 -16.44 -14.94
C LYS A 103 9.23 -15.38 -14.90
N ALA A 104 9.33 -14.58 -13.85
CA ALA A 104 10.37 -13.58 -13.68
C ALA A 104 11.77 -14.22 -13.71
N LYS A 105 11.92 -15.30 -12.95
CA LYS A 105 13.16 -16.08 -12.90
C LYS A 105 13.53 -16.67 -14.28
N ALA A 106 12.56 -17.25 -14.99
CA ALA A 106 12.77 -17.84 -16.32
C ALA A 106 13.15 -16.77 -17.36
N ALA A 107 12.59 -15.56 -17.25
CA ALA A 107 12.87 -14.44 -18.14
C ALA A 107 14.11 -13.62 -17.74
N ASN A 108 14.76 -13.94 -16.62
CA ASN A 108 15.85 -13.17 -16.03
C ASN A 108 15.46 -11.68 -15.78
N VAL A 109 14.24 -11.47 -15.33
CA VAL A 109 13.70 -10.16 -14.92
C VAL A 109 13.71 -10.09 -13.40
N ALA A 110 14.27 -9.01 -12.83
CA ALA A 110 14.24 -8.80 -11.40
C ALA A 110 12.79 -8.56 -10.94
N LEU A 111 12.38 -9.19 -9.83
CA LEU A 111 11.03 -9.08 -9.30
C LEU A 111 11.06 -8.68 -7.82
N ILE A 112 10.24 -7.71 -7.47
CA ILE A 112 9.88 -7.43 -6.07
C ILE A 112 8.37 -7.52 -5.90
N ALA A 113 7.96 -8.08 -4.77
CA ALA A 113 6.61 -7.98 -4.29
C ALA A 113 6.41 -6.66 -3.53
N VAL A 114 5.26 -6.03 -3.69
CA VAL A 114 4.90 -4.78 -3.02
C VAL A 114 3.57 -4.99 -2.30
N ASP A 115 3.43 -4.43 -1.10
CA ASP A 115 2.28 -4.59 -0.18
C ASP A 115 2.03 -6.03 0.30
N ASP A 116 1.90 -6.97 -0.62
CA ASP A 116 1.63 -8.38 -0.33
C ASP A 116 2.84 -9.24 -0.69
N ASP A 117 3.37 -9.97 0.30
CA ASP A 117 4.48 -10.88 0.11
C ASP A 117 4.06 -12.11 -0.71
N ILE A 118 4.93 -12.53 -1.63
CA ILE A 118 4.73 -13.73 -2.45
C ILE A 118 5.98 -14.62 -2.42
N ALA A 119 5.83 -15.86 -2.87
CA ALA A 119 6.90 -16.82 -2.94
C ALA A 119 6.97 -17.50 -4.30
N PHE A 120 8.13 -18.05 -4.64
CA PHE A 120 8.33 -18.97 -5.74
C PHE A 120 7.61 -20.30 -5.49
N SER A 121 7.48 -21.14 -6.53
CA SER A 121 6.88 -22.48 -6.40
C SER A 121 7.66 -23.41 -5.45
N ASP A 122 8.96 -23.16 -5.24
CA ASP A 122 9.80 -23.88 -4.28
C ASP A 122 9.67 -23.37 -2.82
N GLY A 123 8.78 -22.40 -2.57
CA GLY A 123 8.51 -21.81 -1.27
C GLY A 123 9.48 -20.71 -0.86
N LYS A 124 10.50 -20.38 -1.65
CA LYS A 124 11.40 -19.28 -1.34
C LYS A 124 10.69 -17.94 -1.49
N PRO A 125 10.89 -16.99 -0.55
CA PRO A 125 10.27 -15.68 -0.66
C PRO A 125 10.85 -14.89 -1.84
N VAL A 126 10.00 -14.12 -2.52
CA VAL A 126 10.41 -13.05 -3.43
C VAL A 126 10.89 -11.85 -2.61
N ALA A 127 11.83 -11.08 -3.15
CA ALA A 127 12.22 -9.80 -2.55
C ALA A 127 10.99 -8.92 -2.33
N TYR A 128 10.89 -8.27 -1.17
CA TYR A 128 9.66 -7.66 -0.71
C TYR A 128 9.88 -6.23 -0.20
N VAL A 129 9.05 -5.32 -0.65
CA VAL A 129 8.88 -3.99 -0.08
C VAL A 129 7.46 -3.90 0.47
N GLY A 130 7.32 -3.80 1.78
CA GLY A 130 6.01 -3.92 2.39
C GLY A 130 5.88 -3.24 3.74
N LEU A 131 4.85 -3.64 4.46
CA LEU A 131 4.43 -3.08 5.72
C LEU A 131 4.45 -4.18 6.79
N ASP A 132 4.86 -3.84 8.01
CA ASP A 132 4.62 -4.74 9.15
C ASP A 132 3.14 -4.70 9.52
N ALA A 133 2.35 -5.42 8.71
CA ALA A 133 0.89 -5.45 8.83
C ALA A 133 0.42 -5.81 10.23
N LYS A 134 1.08 -6.77 10.89
CA LYS A 134 0.72 -7.20 12.23
C LYS A 134 1.05 -6.13 13.28
N SER A 135 2.19 -5.48 13.16
CA SER A 135 2.58 -4.37 14.06
C SER A 135 1.65 -3.17 13.89
N ILE A 136 1.28 -2.82 12.66
CA ILE A 136 0.31 -1.75 12.38
C ILE A 136 -1.05 -2.11 13.01
N GLY A 137 -1.51 -3.36 12.84
CA GLY A 137 -2.72 -3.84 13.49
C GLY A 137 -2.68 -3.72 15.02
N LYS A 138 -1.54 -4.05 15.64
CA LYS A 138 -1.37 -3.87 17.10
C LYS A 138 -1.51 -2.41 17.53
N GLN A 139 -1.03 -1.47 16.74
CA GLN A 139 -1.21 -0.03 17.02
C GLN A 139 -2.69 0.34 16.98
N VAL A 140 -3.48 -0.18 16.00
CA VAL A 140 -4.94 -0.03 15.97
C VAL A 140 -5.59 -0.57 17.23
N GLY A 141 -5.27 -1.81 17.62
CA GLY A 141 -5.84 -2.44 18.81
C GLY A 141 -5.50 -1.69 20.11
N ASN A 142 -4.27 -1.16 20.22
CA ASN A 142 -3.85 -0.35 21.37
C ASN A 142 -4.62 0.97 21.44
N GLU A 143 -4.83 1.65 20.31
CA GLU A 143 -5.60 2.91 20.27
C GLU A 143 -7.06 2.67 20.63
N ILE A 144 -7.69 1.61 20.08
CA ILE A 144 -9.05 1.22 20.47
C ILE A 144 -9.12 0.95 21.98
N ALA A 145 -8.18 0.18 22.51
CA ALA A 145 -8.15 -0.14 23.94
C ALA A 145 -8.00 1.11 24.82
N ARG A 146 -7.20 2.10 24.36
CA ARG A 146 -7.08 3.38 25.05
C ARG A 146 -8.43 4.10 25.10
N ILE A 147 -9.12 4.23 23.96
CA ILE A 147 -10.42 4.92 23.88
C ILE A 147 -11.47 4.17 24.71
N VAL A 148 -11.55 2.84 24.62
CA VAL A 148 -12.47 2.00 25.41
C VAL A 148 -12.32 2.24 26.91
N LYS A 149 -11.09 2.37 27.40
CA LYS A 149 -10.80 2.63 28.82
C LYS A 149 -11.15 4.07 29.21
N GLU A 150 -10.76 5.05 28.39
CA GLU A 150 -11.02 6.49 28.66
C GLU A 150 -12.51 6.80 28.66
N GLU A 151 -13.30 6.18 27.76
CA GLU A 151 -14.74 6.39 27.68
C GLU A 151 -15.55 5.44 28.63
N GLY A 152 -14.86 4.61 29.42
CA GLY A 152 -15.47 3.75 30.43
C GLY A 152 -16.36 2.63 29.88
N TRP A 153 -16.09 2.15 28.65
CA TRP A 153 -16.90 1.10 28.02
C TRP A 153 -16.80 -0.26 28.71
N THR A 154 -15.78 -0.45 29.54
CA THR A 154 -15.62 -1.69 30.34
C THR A 154 -16.69 -1.90 31.39
N SER A 155 -17.44 -0.84 31.78
CA SER A 155 -18.49 -0.92 32.78
C SER A 155 -19.75 -1.68 32.31
N ASP A 156 -19.97 -1.75 30.99
CA ASP A 156 -21.13 -2.46 30.39
C ASP A 156 -20.70 -3.23 29.13
N ILE A 157 -19.74 -4.11 29.31
CA ILE A 157 -19.12 -4.88 28.20
C ILE A 157 -20.13 -5.82 27.50
N ALA A 158 -21.23 -6.20 28.18
CA ALA A 158 -22.25 -7.06 27.61
C ALA A 158 -22.94 -6.43 26.38
N LYS A 159 -23.02 -5.11 26.34
CA LYS A 159 -23.64 -4.31 25.29
C LYS A 159 -22.67 -3.96 24.16
N VAL A 160 -21.38 -4.30 24.28
CA VAL A 160 -20.35 -4.01 23.28
C VAL A 160 -20.21 -5.19 22.32
N ARG A 161 -20.04 -4.90 21.03
CA ARG A 161 -19.59 -5.85 19.99
C ARG A 161 -18.34 -5.31 19.30
N VAL A 162 -17.52 -6.25 18.87
CA VAL A 162 -16.27 -5.96 18.12
C VAL A 162 -16.43 -6.51 16.72
N GLY A 163 -16.63 -5.64 15.76
CA GLY A 163 -16.70 -5.97 14.33
C GLY A 163 -15.28 -6.03 13.74
N SER A 164 -14.81 -7.23 13.42
CA SER A 164 -13.61 -7.46 12.63
C SER A 164 -14.03 -7.51 11.16
N VAL A 165 -13.79 -6.41 10.42
CA VAL A 165 -14.17 -6.30 9.00
C VAL A 165 -13.01 -6.80 8.16
N GLU A 166 -13.19 -7.93 7.45
CA GLU A 166 -12.10 -8.80 6.98
C GLU A 166 -12.14 -9.05 5.49
N ASP A 167 -11.11 -8.64 4.76
CA ASP A 167 -10.82 -9.26 3.46
C ASP A 167 -10.02 -10.55 3.68
N GLN A 168 -10.74 -11.66 3.70
CA GLN A 168 -10.18 -12.98 3.99
C GLN A 168 -9.26 -13.51 2.89
N LYS A 169 -9.23 -12.90 1.71
CA LYS A 169 -8.36 -13.28 0.58
C LYS A 169 -7.00 -12.58 0.63
N ALA A 170 -6.91 -11.44 1.33
CA ALA A 170 -5.72 -10.64 1.46
C ALA A 170 -5.00 -10.94 2.79
N ASP A 171 -3.85 -11.60 2.73
CA ASP A 171 -3.09 -11.99 3.93
C ASP A 171 -2.66 -10.78 4.77
N THR A 172 -2.23 -9.69 4.12
CA THR A 172 -1.92 -8.41 4.77
C THR A 172 -3.09 -7.90 5.60
N CYS A 173 -4.33 -8.00 5.08
CA CYS A 173 -5.54 -7.62 5.78
C CYS A 173 -5.79 -8.49 7.01
N MET A 174 -5.66 -9.80 6.86
CA MET A 174 -5.84 -10.74 7.96
C MET A 174 -4.80 -10.53 9.06
N ARG A 175 -3.54 -10.24 8.72
CA ARG A 175 -2.49 -9.92 9.70
C ARG A 175 -2.77 -8.62 10.46
N ARG A 176 -3.32 -7.57 9.80
CA ARG A 176 -3.76 -6.32 10.43
C ARG A 176 -4.84 -6.60 11.47
N ASN A 177 -5.91 -7.29 11.09
CA ASN A 177 -7.00 -7.63 11.98
C ASN A 177 -6.53 -8.53 13.15
N GLN A 178 -5.67 -9.51 12.89
CA GLN A 178 -5.06 -10.34 13.93
C GLN A 178 -4.27 -9.51 14.94
N GLY A 179 -3.43 -8.57 14.44
CA GLY A 179 -2.66 -7.67 15.31
C GLY A 179 -3.57 -6.80 16.16
N ALA A 180 -4.66 -6.26 15.60
CA ALA A 180 -5.64 -5.45 16.32
C ALA A 180 -6.32 -6.25 17.44
N MET A 181 -6.77 -7.46 17.14
CA MET A 181 -7.36 -8.36 18.16
C MET A 181 -6.36 -8.72 19.26
N GLU A 182 -5.12 -9.08 18.92
CA GLU A 182 -4.10 -9.43 19.91
C GLU A 182 -3.87 -8.28 20.91
N ALA A 183 -3.69 -7.06 20.43
CA ALA A 183 -3.42 -5.92 21.29
C ALA A 183 -4.66 -5.49 22.09
N LEU A 184 -5.83 -5.44 21.45
CA LEU A 184 -7.09 -5.09 22.10
C LEU A 184 -7.40 -6.06 23.24
N PHE A 185 -7.31 -7.37 23.02
CA PHE A 185 -7.67 -8.38 24.02
C PHE A 185 -6.59 -8.55 25.10
N ALA A 186 -5.34 -8.22 24.81
CA ALA A 186 -4.32 -8.11 25.84
C ALA A 186 -4.63 -6.97 26.83
N ALA A 187 -5.21 -5.88 26.33
CA ALA A 187 -5.53 -4.70 27.14
C ALA A 187 -6.94 -4.73 27.76
N VAL A 188 -7.92 -5.38 27.10
CA VAL A 188 -9.33 -5.52 27.51
C VAL A 188 -9.80 -6.95 27.21
N PRO A 189 -9.42 -7.92 28.04
CA PRO A 189 -9.68 -9.37 27.78
C PRO A 189 -11.17 -9.73 27.63
N GLU A 190 -12.05 -8.96 28.26
CA GLU A 190 -13.49 -9.19 28.27
C GLU A 190 -14.14 -9.00 26.88
N LEU A 191 -13.45 -8.31 25.95
CA LEU A 191 -13.91 -8.12 24.57
C LEU A 191 -13.68 -9.36 23.68
N LYS A 192 -12.88 -10.33 24.12
CA LYS A 192 -12.51 -11.49 23.32
C LYS A 192 -13.71 -12.29 22.82
N ASP A 193 -14.72 -12.48 23.68
CA ASP A 193 -15.93 -13.23 23.37
C ASP A 193 -17.03 -12.36 22.71
N ARG A 194 -16.70 -11.14 22.29
CA ARG A 194 -17.61 -10.16 21.69
C ARG A 194 -17.35 -9.92 20.21
N VAL A 195 -16.46 -10.71 19.60
CA VAL A 195 -16.06 -10.54 18.20
C VAL A 195 -17.13 -11.06 17.26
N VAL A 196 -17.39 -10.29 16.24
CA VAL A 196 -18.17 -10.65 15.06
C VAL A 196 -17.27 -10.50 13.83
N SER A 197 -16.99 -11.61 13.14
CA SER A 197 -16.26 -11.59 11.86
C SER A 197 -17.21 -11.11 10.76
N ILE A 198 -16.78 -10.12 9.99
CA ILE A 198 -17.58 -9.46 8.95
C ILE A 198 -16.78 -9.47 7.65
N PRO A 199 -16.95 -10.51 6.81
CA PRO A 199 -16.27 -10.57 5.51
C PRO A 199 -16.71 -9.44 4.58
N TYR A 200 -15.73 -8.77 3.93
CA TYR A 200 -15.98 -7.73 2.93
C TYR A 200 -14.96 -7.81 1.78
N ASP A 201 -15.13 -6.97 0.76
CA ASP A 201 -14.35 -6.98 -0.48
C ASP A 201 -13.36 -5.81 -0.63
N ASN A 202 -12.93 -5.20 0.46
CA ASN A 202 -12.08 -4.01 0.52
C ASN A 202 -12.71 -2.69 0.02
N THR A 203 -14.01 -2.68 -0.31
CA THR A 203 -14.69 -1.45 -0.72
C THR A 203 -15.57 -0.88 0.40
N MET A 204 -15.66 0.46 0.45
CA MET A 204 -16.53 1.14 1.42
C MET A 204 -18.01 0.77 1.22
N VAL A 205 -18.46 0.64 -0.03
CA VAL A 205 -19.84 0.30 -0.35
C VAL A 205 -20.22 -1.07 0.22
N ASN A 206 -19.37 -2.07 -0.02
CA ASN A 206 -19.62 -3.40 0.52
C ASN A 206 -19.52 -3.43 2.05
N ALA A 207 -18.59 -2.67 2.65
CA ALA A 207 -18.52 -2.54 4.11
C ALA A 207 -19.82 -1.99 4.70
N ILE A 208 -20.44 -0.97 4.08
CA ILE A 208 -21.75 -0.44 4.51
C ILE A 208 -22.81 -1.55 4.48
N ASP A 209 -22.89 -2.33 3.41
CA ASP A 209 -23.92 -3.36 3.22
C ASP A 209 -23.78 -4.51 4.23
N VAL A 210 -22.56 -5.07 4.37
CA VAL A 210 -22.33 -6.21 5.26
C VAL A 210 -22.44 -5.82 6.73
N VAL A 211 -22.01 -4.60 7.09
CA VAL A 211 -22.16 -4.10 8.47
C VAL A 211 -23.61 -3.79 8.79
N SER A 212 -24.39 -3.18 7.87
CA SER A 212 -25.83 -2.96 8.07
C SER A 212 -26.58 -4.26 8.37
N THR A 213 -26.24 -5.33 7.64
CA THR A 213 -26.77 -6.68 7.88
C THR A 213 -26.34 -7.19 9.27
N THR A 214 -25.07 -6.97 9.64
CA THR A 214 -24.53 -7.39 10.93
C THR A 214 -25.19 -6.67 12.10
N LEU A 215 -25.43 -5.36 11.99
CA LEU A 215 -26.14 -4.57 13.01
C LEU A 215 -27.54 -5.14 13.25
N THR A 216 -28.26 -5.45 12.18
CA THR A 216 -29.61 -6.04 12.24
C THR A 216 -29.60 -7.42 12.94
N ALA A 217 -28.56 -8.21 12.73
CA ALA A 217 -28.39 -9.53 13.36
C ALA A 217 -27.98 -9.47 14.83
N ASN A 218 -27.58 -8.29 15.36
CA ASN A 218 -27.13 -8.08 16.73
C ASN A 218 -27.91 -6.95 17.42
N PRO A 219 -29.24 -7.09 17.59
CA PRO A 219 -30.10 -6.01 18.08
C PRO A 219 -29.86 -5.66 19.57
N ASP A 220 -29.17 -6.48 20.31
CA ASP A 220 -28.80 -6.30 21.71
C ASP A 220 -27.53 -5.47 21.89
N ALA A 221 -26.79 -5.17 20.80
CA ALA A 221 -25.59 -4.38 20.82
C ALA A 221 -25.93 -2.89 20.87
N GLU A 222 -25.49 -2.19 21.91
CA GLU A 222 -25.66 -0.74 22.05
C GLU A 222 -24.39 0.03 21.65
N LYS A 223 -23.23 -0.65 21.61
CA LYS A 223 -21.92 -0.08 21.31
C LYS A 223 -21.15 -0.97 20.36
N TRP A 224 -20.46 -0.36 19.41
CA TRP A 224 -19.66 -1.08 18.43
C TRP A 224 -18.23 -0.57 18.33
N ILE A 225 -17.31 -1.51 18.25
CA ILE A 225 -15.91 -1.29 17.91
C ILE A 225 -15.69 -1.85 16.51
N PHE A 226 -15.00 -1.09 15.62
CA PHE A 226 -14.63 -1.56 14.30
C PHE A 226 -13.15 -1.35 14.02
N PHE A 227 -12.55 -2.35 13.43
CA PHE A 227 -11.26 -2.28 12.77
C PHE A 227 -11.31 -3.11 11.48
N SER A 228 -10.45 -2.76 10.53
CA SER A 228 -10.46 -3.37 9.20
C SER A 228 -9.06 -3.34 8.59
N CYS A 229 -8.98 -3.87 7.37
CA CYS A 229 -7.79 -3.80 6.54
C CYS A 229 -7.34 -2.36 6.27
N ASN A 230 -8.29 -1.46 6.04
CA ASN A 230 -8.07 -0.09 5.58
C ASN A 230 -9.15 0.85 6.12
N ASP A 231 -9.02 2.14 5.79
CA ASP A 231 -9.99 3.16 6.16
C ASP A 231 -11.37 2.93 5.54
N ASP A 232 -11.46 2.37 4.32
CA ASP A 232 -12.75 2.11 3.64
C ASP A 232 -13.63 1.15 4.43
N GLY A 233 -13.05 0.06 4.97
CA GLY A 233 -13.79 -0.89 5.79
C GLY A 233 -14.29 -0.26 7.09
N VAL A 234 -13.47 0.57 7.75
CA VAL A 234 -13.85 1.22 9.00
C VAL A 234 -14.84 2.36 8.77
N LEU A 235 -14.60 3.25 7.78
CA LEU A 235 -15.51 4.35 7.50
C LEU A 235 -16.86 3.83 6.99
N GLY A 236 -16.84 2.77 6.17
CA GLY A 236 -18.08 2.09 5.75
C GLY A 236 -18.87 1.53 6.93
N SER A 237 -18.18 0.93 7.92
CA SER A 237 -18.80 0.46 9.17
C SER A 237 -19.43 1.61 9.98
N VAL A 238 -18.72 2.73 10.10
CA VAL A 238 -19.25 3.94 10.76
C VAL A 238 -20.48 4.47 10.01
N ARG A 239 -20.44 4.55 8.68
CA ARG A 239 -21.60 4.97 7.88
C ARG A 239 -22.79 4.06 8.05
N ALA A 240 -22.58 2.74 8.16
CA ALA A 240 -23.67 1.80 8.45
C ALA A 240 -24.32 2.08 9.82
N THR A 241 -23.53 2.39 10.85
CA THR A 241 -24.09 2.76 12.17
C THR A 241 -24.82 4.09 12.14
N GLU A 242 -24.30 5.09 11.43
CA GLU A 242 -24.97 6.39 11.22
C GLU A 242 -26.32 6.19 10.51
N ASN A 243 -26.36 5.37 9.45
CA ASN A 243 -27.59 5.05 8.72
C ASN A 243 -28.62 4.31 9.59
N SER A 244 -28.18 3.55 10.58
CA SER A 244 -29.08 2.89 11.56
C SER A 244 -29.61 3.84 12.66
N GLY A 245 -29.12 5.08 12.71
CA GLY A 245 -29.49 6.06 13.73
C GLY A 245 -28.72 5.90 15.05
N MET A 246 -27.62 5.13 15.08
CA MET A 246 -26.79 4.97 16.28
C MET A 246 -26.03 6.27 16.59
N ASP A 247 -25.98 6.63 17.88
CA ASP A 247 -25.19 7.80 18.32
C ASP A 247 -23.70 7.53 18.02
N PRO A 248 -22.99 8.44 17.31
CA PRO A 248 -21.56 8.30 17.03
C PRO A 248 -20.67 8.09 18.26
N LYS A 249 -21.13 8.53 19.46
CA LYS A 249 -20.44 8.26 20.73
C LYS A 249 -20.42 6.78 21.10
N ASN A 250 -21.32 6.00 20.57
CA ASN A 250 -21.42 4.55 20.78
C ASN A 250 -20.63 3.75 19.73
N VAL A 251 -19.79 4.42 18.93
CA VAL A 251 -18.98 3.78 17.88
C VAL A 251 -17.51 4.19 18.04
N ILE A 252 -16.63 3.19 18.03
CA ILE A 252 -15.19 3.37 18.00
C ILE A 252 -14.65 2.64 16.77
N GLY A 253 -14.28 3.39 15.74
CA GLY A 253 -13.63 2.90 14.54
C GLY A 253 -12.20 3.44 14.44
N VAL A 254 -11.21 2.58 14.25
CA VAL A 254 -9.83 2.98 13.99
C VAL A 254 -9.36 2.30 12.72
N GLY A 255 -9.05 3.11 11.72
CA GLY A 255 -8.66 2.68 10.38
C GLY A 255 -7.16 2.53 10.19
N ILE A 256 -6.80 2.23 8.96
CA ILE A 256 -5.41 2.11 8.49
C ILE A 256 -5.34 2.74 7.10
N ASP A 257 -4.25 3.38 6.77
CA ASP A 257 -3.75 4.04 5.57
C ASP A 257 -3.94 5.57 5.52
N GLY A 258 -4.92 6.14 6.20
CA GLY A 258 -5.18 7.58 6.23
C GLY A 258 -5.91 8.12 5.00
N SER A 259 -6.33 7.27 4.07
CA SER A 259 -6.94 7.68 2.79
C SER A 259 -8.29 8.37 2.96
N ARG A 260 -9.00 8.08 4.06
CA ARG A 260 -10.31 8.67 4.39
C ARG A 260 -10.26 9.71 5.51
N ALA A 261 -9.09 10.04 6.02
CA ALA A 261 -8.97 11.02 7.11
C ALA A 261 -9.57 12.39 6.75
N CYS A 262 -9.38 12.88 5.51
CA CYS A 262 -9.98 14.13 5.05
C CYS A 262 -11.52 14.07 5.09
N GLU A 263 -12.13 13.00 4.60
CA GLU A 263 -13.57 12.80 4.60
C GLU A 263 -14.11 12.67 6.03
N ALA A 264 -13.43 11.90 6.87
CA ALA A 264 -13.89 11.60 8.22
C ALA A 264 -13.79 12.80 9.17
N PHE A 265 -12.77 13.68 9.02
CA PHE A 265 -12.45 14.69 10.01
C PHE A 265 -12.69 16.14 9.57
N SER A 266 -12.83 16.43 8.25
CA SER A 266 -12.95 17.83 7.78
C SER A 266 -14.20 18.53 8.25
N ALA A 267 -15.31 17.81 8.41
CA ALA A 267 -16.57 18.40 8.89
C ALA A 267 -16.53 18.79 10.38
N GLY A 268 -15.56 18.24 11.14
CA GLY A 268 -15.50 18.40 12.59
C GLY A 268 -16.64 17.68 13.32
N GLY A 269 -16.65 17.81 14.64
CA GLY A 269 -17.69 17.19 15.46
C GLY A 269 -17.36 15.76 15.88
N VAL A 270 -18.35 15.11 16.52
CA VAL A 270 -18.22 13.73 17.00
C VAL A 270 -18.50 12.78 15.87
N THR A 271 -17.57 11.87 15.60
CA THR A 271 -17.74 10.78 14.62
C THR A 271 -17.36 9.45 15.25
N GLY A 272 -17.95 8.36 14.76
CA GLY A 272 -17.52 7.00 15.13
C GLY A 272 -16.13 6.64 14.57
N PHE A 273 -15.64 7.34 13.55
CA PHE A 273 -14.28 7.17 13.03
C PHE A 273 -13.30 7.96 13.92
N ARG A 274 -12.65 7.27 14.85
CA ARG A 274 -11.89 7.90 15.94
C ARG A 274 -10.42 8.15 15.60
N GLY A 275 -9.90 7.46 14.60
CA GLY A 275 -8.52 7.58 14.16
C GLY A 275 -8.18 6.68 13.00
N THR A 276 -7.00 6.91 12.42
CA THR A 276 -6.41 6.04 11.41
C THR A 276 -4.90 5.98 11.58
N MET A 277 -4.32 4.82 11.32
CA MET A 277 -2.88 4.63 11.22
C MET A 277 -2.44 5.02 9.81
N TRP A 278 -2.06 6.29 9.65
CA TRP A 278 -1.61 6.82 8.35
C TRP A 278 -0.29 6.19 7.92
N LEU A 279 -0.23 5.85 6.65
CA LEU A 279 0.94 5.31 5.95
C LEU A 279 1.23 6.20 4.73
N ASP A 280 2.49 6.54 4.51
CA ASP A 280 2.90 7.35 3.36
C ASP A 280 3.06 6.48 2.12
N SER A 281 1.96 6.27 1.39
CA SER A 281 1.95 5.44 0.19
C SER A 281 2.86 5.97 -0.93
N ALA A 282 3.02 7.29 -1.05
CA ALA A 282 3.95 7.85 -2.03
C ALA A 282 5.40 7.48 -1.71
N LYS A 283 5.79 7.54 -0.44
CA LYS A 283 7.10 7.08 0.03
C LYS A 283 7.28 5.58 -0.21
N HIS A 284 6.22 4.79 -0.03
CA HIS A 284 6.22 3.36 -0.27
C HIS A 284 6.47 3.02 -1.75
N GLY A 285 5.75 3.65 -2.66
CA GLY A 285 5.97 3.51 -4.11
C GLY A 285 7.36 3.97 -4.55
N ALA A 286 7.86 5.07 -3.99
CA ALA A 286 9.22 5.54 -4.26
C ALA A 286 10.28 4.53 -3.78
N ALA A 287 10.09 3.93 -2.60
CA ALA A 287 10.98 2.90 -2.05
C ALA A 287 10.98 1.64 -2.92
N SER A 288 9.82 1.26 -3.48
CA SER A 288 9.70 0.10 -4.38
C SER A 288 10.53 0.27 -5.65
N VAL A 289 10.49 1.45 -6.28
CA VAL A 289 11.30 1.73 -7.48
C VAL A 289 12.79 1.86 -7.13
N GLN A 290 13.12 2.46 -5.98
CA GLN A 290 14.51 2.51 -5.52
C GLN A 290 15.07 1.09 -5.30
N ALA A 291 14.29 0.22 -4.67
CA ALA A 291 14.68 -1.18 -4.43
C ALA A 291 14.90 -1.94 -5.74
N LEU A 292 14.04 -1.76 -6.75
CA LEU A 292 14.26 -2.33 -8.08
C LEU A 292 15.56 -1.81 -8.72
N TYR A 293 15.79 -0.51 -8.63
CA TYR A 293 16.99 0.11 -9.19
C TYR A 293 18.26 -0.45 -8.56
N ASP A 294 18.28 -0.55 -7.23
CA ASP A 294 19.41 -1.09 -6.49
C ASP A 294 19.65 -2.57 -6.82
N LEU A 295 18.58 -3.37 -6.95
CA LEU A 295 18.64 -4.77 -7.33
C LEU A 295 19.26 -4.95 -8.72
N VAL A 296 18.86 -4.11 -9.70
CA VAL A 296 19.36 -4.20 -11.08
C VAL A 296 20.80 -3.68 -11.19
N LYS A 297 21.16 -2.58 -10.52
CA LYS A 297 22.49 -1.94 -10.62
C LYS A 297 23.54 -2.61 -9.78
N SER A 298 23.19 -3.09 -8.57
CA SER A 298 24.17 -3.68 -7.64
C SER A 298 24.27 -5.20 -7.75
N ASN A 299 23.29 -5.83 -8.40
CA ASN A 299 23.09 -7.30 -8.41
C ASN A 299 23.13 -7.92 -7.00
N LYS A 300 22.80 -7.10 -5.99
CA LYS A 300 22.71 -7.53 -4.58
C LYS A 300 21.28 -7.91 -4.28
N PRO A 301 21.06 -9.04 -3.61
CA PRO A 301 19.75 -9.35 -3.07
C PRO A 301 19.29 -8.22 -2.15
N LEU A 302 18.00 -7.90 -2.12
CA LEU A 302 17.43 -7.05 -1.08
C LEU A 302 17.66 -7.75 0.28
N GLU A 303 18.55 -7.18 1.11
CA GLU A 303 18.89 -7.76 2.41
C GLU A 303 17.83 -7.46 3.48
N ALA A 304 16.98 -6.49 3.24
CA ALA A 304 15.96 -6.07 4.20
C ALA A 304 14.62 -5.81 3.53
N VAL A 305 13.58 -6.22 4.22
CA VAL A 305 12.23 -5.77 3.96
C VAL A 305 12.13 -4.32 4.41
N TYR A 306 11.68 -3.44 3.52
CA TYR A 306 11.38 -2.07 3.91
C TYR A 306 10.04 -2.06 4.65
N TYR A 307 10.06 -1.77 5.95
CA TYR A 307 8.88 -1.55 6.73
C TYR A 307 8.69 -0.05 6.97
N GLN A 308 7.49 0.43 6.68
CA GLN A 308 7.10 1.79 6.97
C GLN A 308 6.38 1.86 8.32
N ASP A 309 6.76 2.85 9.14
CA ASP A 309 6.06 3.14 10.39
C ASP A 309 4.71 3.83 10.11
N ALA A 310 3.70 3.45 10.87
CA ALA A 310 2.41 4.10 10.86
C ALA A 310 2.38 5.29 11.82
N THR A 311 1.64 6.34 11.45
CA THR A 311 1.41 7.51 12.30
C THR A 311 -0.07 7.61 12.63
N LEU A 312 -0.43 7.64 13.92
CA LEU A 312 -1.81 7.86 14.33
C LEU A 312 -2.26 9.28 13.97
N ILE A 313 -3.30 9.37 13.14
CA ILE A 313 -4.05 10.59 12.89
C ILE A 313 -5.44 10.43 13.50
N ASN A 314 -5.86 11.42 14.29
CA ASN A 314 -7.16 11.48 14.93
C ASN A 314 -7.70 12.94 14.91
N PRO A 315 -8.93 13.19 15.35
CA PRO A 315 -9.49 14.55 15.33
C PRO A 315 -8.64 15.62 16.04
N ALA A 316 -7.86 15.23 17.06
CA ALA A 316 -7.07 16.19 17.83
C ALA A 316 -5.84 16.70 17.07
N ASN A 317 -5.20 15.83 16.27
CA ASN A 317 -3.98 16.18 15.52
C ASN A 317 -4.19 16.32 14.00
N PHE A 318 -5.38 16.05 13.48
CA PHE A 318 -5.69 16.08 12.05
C PHE A 318 -5.27 17.39 11.36
N GLY A 319 -5.38 18.52 12.07
CA GLY A 319 -4.98 19.81 11.54
C GLY A 319 -3.55 19.88 11.04
N GLU A 320 -2.63 19.15 11.68
CA GLU A 320 -1.21 19.10 11.34
C GLU A 320 -0.94 18.30 10.05
N TYR A 321 -1.85 17.37 9.72
CA TYR A 321 -1.70 16.45 8.59
C TYR A 321 -2.50 16.83 7.34
N LYS A 322 -3.40 17.84 7.41
CA LYS A 322 -4.25 18.24 6.28
C LYS A 322 -3.48 18.43 4.98
N SER A 323 -2.36 19.13 5.04
CA SER A 323 -1.55 19.44 3.85
C SER A 323 -0.95 18.18 3.23
N ILE A 324 -0.35 17.30 4.03
CA ILE A 324 0.29 16.07 3.55
C ILE A 324 -0.74 15.04 3.06
N LEU A 325 -1.94 15.05 3.65
CA LEU A 325 -3.07 14.23 3.20
C LEU A 325 -3.72 14.77 1.92
N GLY A 326 -3.42 16.03 1.54
CA GLY A 326 -4.02 16.69 0.39
C GLY A 326 -5.50 17.07 0.61
N CYS A 327 -5.92 17.29 1.86
CA CYS A 327 -7.27 17.75 2.14
C CYS A 327 -7.51 19.17 1.58
N LYS A 328 -8.65 19.35 0.94
CA LYS A 328 -9.08 20.64 0.38
C LYS A 328 -9.78 21.49 1.43
#